data_683180e787146b2f742d9d7e5ab87a17
#
_entry.id   683180e787146b2f742d9d7e5ab87a17
#
_cell.length_a   1.000
_cell.length_b   1.000
_cell.length_c   1.000
_cell.angle_alpha   90.00
_cell.angle_beta   90.00
_cell.angle_gamma   90.00
#
_symmetry.space_group_name_H-M   'P 1'
#
loop_
_entity.id
_entity.type
_entity.pdbx_description
1 polymer ?
#
loop_
_entity_poly.entity_id
_entity_poly.type
_entity_poly.pdbx_seq_one_letter_code
_entity_poly.pdbx_strand_id
1 'polypeptide(L)'
;MTGRVGRWTGVKKEVVIMLYVLSQTIGCYAANQLPSSDVQQSGMSYNILNNQRVVVHKDDISEHAEKSQSMVYVKRFQLDVSGIEECLPPPKALLGKYSGRNLAVNDLQQLTKALSVYYRKQGYPVATAFLPRQDIVAGIVTIKVFPGVLDKLRVKNSTSLEDRFVEGFLKNLYAGMQLRSDILEMTLNNLNALPGVQAKGILEPGDKIGSSSLTIVLGASPIVEGAVYTDNYGGKYSGRYRYGMQVIVNEPLRSGDRLVIGGMLSNEKMKNYNLGYETAVNRTGGRLGISCAESDYTLGDYFTQAGAVGTAKTVSLYGSQPLSGRKSGNLRLIYGYEHNRLNDELRVFDYTARKSSDVFHLGLTGK
;
A
#
# COMPACT_ATOMS: atom_id res chain seq x y z
N MET A 1 20.72 -71.33 18.13
CA MET A 1 19.87 -70.42 18.90
C MET A 1 19.54 -69.22 18.05
N THR A 2 18.41 -69.29 17.36
CA THR A 2 17.94 -68.29 16.39
C THR A 2 16.96 -67.38 17.09
N GLY A 3 17.41 -66.16 17.40
CA GLY A 3 16.56 -65.09 17.95
C GLY A 3 15.67 -64.45 16.91
N ARG A 4 14.38 -64.52 17.12
CA ARG A 4 13.32 -63.87 16.31
C ARG A 4 13.49 -62.34 16.31
N VAL A 5 13.82 -61.74 15.18
CA VAL A 5 13.68 -60.31 14.95
C VAL A 5 12.20 -60.01 14.70
N GLY A 6 11.53 -59.42 15.69
CA GLY A 6 10.14 -59.05 15.59
C GLY A 6 9.90 -57.96 14.53
N ARG A 7 8.83 -58.07 13.75
CA ARG A 7 8.36 -57.08 12.75
C ARG A 7 7.95 -55.77 13.40
N TRP A 8 8.83 -54.79 13.29
CA TRP A 8 8.55 -53.39 13.73
C TRP A 8 8.30 -52.45 12.57
N THR A 9 7.83 -52.94 11.39
CA THR A 9 7.75 -52.15 10.16
C THR A 9 6.47 -51.31 10.01
N GLY A 10 5.44 -51.54 10.80
CA GLY A 10 4.16 -50.78 10.68
C GLY A 10 4.15 -49.45 11.42
N VAL A 11 4.61 -49.47 12.68
CA VAL A 11 4.52 -48.28 13.55
C VAL A 11 5.45 -47.13 13.13
N LYS A 12 6.60 -47.45 12.55
CA LYS A 12 7.55 -46.42 12.10
C LYS A 12 7.03 -45.57 10.93
N LYS A 13 6.25 -46.12 10.01
CA LYS A 13 5.72 -45.38 8.84
C LYS A 13 4.61 -44.42 9.25
N GLU A 14 3.72 -44.82 10.11
CA GLU A 14 2.60 -43.97 10.54
C GLU A 14 3.09 -42.81 11.44
N VAL A 15 4.07 -43.08 12.30
CA VAL A 15 4.69 -42.04 13.15
C VAL A 15 5.47 -41.02 12.29
N VAL A 16 6.19 -41.46 11.24
CA VAL A 16 6.92 -40.58 10.34
C VAL A 16 5.95 -39.75 9.48
N ILE A 17 4.88 -40.33 8.96
CA ILE A 17 3.84 -39.63 8.20
C ILE A 17 3.15 -38.60 9.11
N MET A 18 2.86 -38.94 10.33
CA MET A 18 2.23 -38.06 11.29
C MET A 18 3.15 -36.88 11.70
N LEU A 19 4.41 -37.12 11.93
CA LEU A 19 5.38 -36.06 12.22
C LEU A 19 5.57 -35.13 10.99
N TYR A 20 5.49 -35.67 9.78
CA TYR A 20 5.50 -34.90 8.55
C TYR A 20 4.24 -34.04 8.38
N VAL A 21 3.04 -34.57 8.67
CA VAL A 21 1.77 -33.81 8.65
C VAL A 21 1.74 -32.72 9.71
N LEU A 22 2.28 -32.99 10.92
CA LEU A 22 2.41 -31.99 11.99
C LEU A 22 3.39 -30.89 11.62
N SER A 23 4.52 -31.21 10.99
CA SER A 23 5.48 -30.20 10.52
C SER A 23 4.87 -29.28 9.46
N GLN A 24 4.02 -29.79 8.57
CA GLN A 24 3.31 -29.01 7.57
C GLN A 24 2.25 -28.08 8.19
N THR A 25 1.52 -28.55 9.20
CA THR A 25 0.51 -27.73 9.88
C THR A 25 1.12 -26.64 10.75
N ILE A 26 2.26 -26.88 11.39
CA ILE A 26 2.95 -25.89 12.22
C ILE A 26 3.72 -24.87 11.35
N GLY A 27 4.35 -25.31 10.27
CA GLY A 27 5.01 -24.42 9.30
C GLY A 27 4.03 -23.48 8.59
N CYS A 28 2.85 -23.98 8.19
CA CYS A 28 1.76 -23.15 7.65
C CYS A 28 1.21 -22.15 8.70
N TYR A 29 1.29 -22.47 9.97
CA TYR A 29 0.80 -21.59 11.04
C TYR A 29 1.73 -20.41 11.29
N ALA A 30 3.04 -20.62 11.26
CA ALA A 30 4.01 -19.53 11.39
C ALA A 30 4.01 -18.60 10.16
N ALA A 31 3.88 -19.18 8.97
CA ALA A 31 3.81 -18.41 7.72
C ALA A 31 2.50 -17.62 7.54
N ASN A 32 1.37 -18.12 8.05
CA ASN A 32 0.08 -17.41 8.01
C ASN A 32 -0.09 -16.35 9.10
N GLN A 33 0.84 -16.23 10.04
CA GLN A 33 0.82 -15.19 11.07
C GLN A 33 1.77 -14.02 10.79
N LEU A 34 2.41 -13.99 9.63
CA LEU A 34 2.95 -12.72 9.14
C LEU A 34 1.77 -11.77 9.03
N PRO A 35 1.77 -10.63 9.72
CA PRO A 35 0.71 -9.67 9.59
C PRO A 35 0.67 -9.28 8.13
N SER A 36 -0.31 -9.79 7.40
CA SER A 36 -0.65 -9.26 6.10
C SER A 36 -1.11 -7.83 6.38
N SER A 37 -0.21 -6.88 6.20
CA SER A 37 -0.47 -5.44 6.25
C SER A 37 -1.58 -5.00 5.27
N ASP A 38 -2.19 -5.94 4.57
CA ASP A 38 -3.04 -5.68 3.41
C ASP A 38 -4.53 -5.98 3.63
N VAL A 39 -4.97 -6.46 4.79
CA VAL A 39 -6.37 -6.91 4.92
C VAL A 39 -7.36 -5.79 5.26
N GLN A 40 -6.93 -4.58 5.59
CA GLN A 40 -7.88 -3.51 5.95
C GLN A 40 -7.70 -2.14 5.25
N GLN A 41 -6.96 -2.04 4.17
CA GLN A 41 -6.91 -0.78 3.40
C GLN A 41 -7.74 -0.78 2.11
N SER A 42 -8.61 -1.74 1.89
CA SER A 42 -9.50 -1.78 0.71
C SER A 42 -10.76 -0.92 0.86
N GLY A 43 -10.69 0.22 1.51
CA GLY A 43 -11.85 1.08 1.74
C GLY A 43 -11.66 2.56 1.52
N MET A 44 -10.48 3.04 1.16
CA MET A 44 -10.31 4.46 0.86
C MET A 44 -10.30 4.71 -0.64
N SER A 45 -11.51 4.91 -1.13
CA SER A 45 -11.81 5.41 -2.45
C SER A 45 -11.01 6.68 -2.79
N TYR A 46 -10.46 6.65 -3.97
CA TYR A 46 -9.89 7.76 -4.75
C TYR A 46 -10.93 8.87 -5.05
N ASN A 47 -11.62 9.39 -4.05
CA ASN A 47 -12.62 10.44 -4.23
C ASN A 47 -12.07 11.87 -4.07
N ILE A 48 -10.77 12.03 -3.80
CA ILE A 48 -10.20 13.37 -3.56
C ILE A 48 -9.89 14.10 -4.87
N LEU A 49 -9.67 13.39 -5.97
CA LEU A 49 -9.41 14.03 -7.27
C LEU A 49 -10.68 14.36 -8.08
N ASN A 50 -11.84 13.79 -7.75
CA ASN A 50 -13.08 14.04 -8.50
C ASN A 50 -14.00 15.09 -7.90
N ASN A 51 -13.75 15.61 -6.71
CA ASN A 51 -14.61 16.59 -6.04
C ASN A 51 -13.89 17.93 -5.77
N GLN A 52 -12.95 18.33 -6.62
CA GLN A 52 -12.58 19.74 -6.64
C GLN A 52 -13.70 20.54 -7.30
N ARG A 53 -14.66 20.99 -6.51
CA ARG A 53 -15.23 22.29 -6.75
C ARG A 53 -14.08 23.27 -6.61
N VAL A 54 -13.56 23.73 -7.74
CA VAL A 54 -12.79 24.95 -7.82
C VAL A 54 -13.74 26.04 -7.31
N VAL A 55 -13.60 26.40 -6.04
CA VAL A 55 -14.16 27.63 -5.53
C VAL A 55 -13.27 28.72 -6.13
N VAL A 56 -13.62 29.14 -7.32
CA VAL A 56 -13.15 30.42 -7.86
C VAL A 56 -13.75 31.45 -6.92
N HIS A 57 -12.90 32.11 -6.12
CA HIS A 57 -13.32 33.33 -5.45
C HIS A 57 -13.90 34.26 -6.49
N LYS A 58 -15.16 34.63 -6.26
CA LYS A 58 -16.03 35.35 -7.19
C LYS A 58 -15.71 36.84 -7.28
N ASP A 59 -14.58 37.29 -6.75
CA ASP A 59 -14.37 38.70 -6.45
C ASP A 59 -13.52 39.48 -7.45
N ASP A 60 -13.10 38.86 -8.61
CA ASP A 60 -12.36 39.59 -9.63
C ASP A 60 -12.78 39.31 -11.09
N ILE A 61 -13.99 38.91 -11.32
CA ILE A 61 -14.58 38.99 -12.64
C ILE A 61 -15.75 39.96 -12.55
N SER A 62 -15.45 41.24 -12.79
CA SER A 62 -16.46 42.27 -12.99
C SER A 62 -17.62 41.75 -13.83
N GLU A 63 -18.80 41.84 -13.26
CA GLU A 63 -20.12 41.72 -13.87
C GLU A 63 -20.33 42.76 -14.98
N HIS A 64 -19.58 42.66 -16.07
CA HIS A 64 -19.89 43.33 -17.32
C HIS A 64 -19.66 42.38 -18.50
N ALA A 65 -20.29 41.22 -18.43
CA ALA A 65 -20.53 40.42 -19.62
C ALA A 65 -21.91 40.77 -20.15
N GLU A 66 -22.04 41.93 -20.76
CA GLU A 66 -23.05 42.13 -21.80
C GLU A 66 -22.99 40.91 -22.73
N LYS A 67 -24.15 40.33 -23.04
CA LYS A 67 -24.35 39.26 -24.01
C LYS A 67 -23.93 39.75 -25.41
N SER A 68 -22.66 39.92 -25.66
CA SER A 68 -22.16 40.11 -27.03
C SER A 68 -22.13 38.69 -27.64
N GLN A 69 -23.09 38.42 -28.51
CA GLN A 69 -23.18 37.25 -29.41
C GLN A 69 -22.12 37.34 -30.50
N SER A 70 -20.89 37.76 -30.23
CA SER A 70 -19.82 37.77 -31.19
C SER A 70 -19.41 36.34 -31.51
N MET A 71 -19.80 35.86 -32.68
CA MET A 71 -19.36 34.58 -33.24
C MET A 71 -18.05 34.79 -33.98
N VAL A 72 -17.12 33.88 -33.79
CA VAL A 72 -15.82 33.88 -34.48
C VAL A 72 -15.70 32.61 -35.31
N TYR A 73 -15.38 32.74 -36.58
CA TYR A 73 -15.07 31.58 -37.42
C TYR A 73 -13.71 31.01 -37.08
N VAL A 74 -13.67 29.75 -36.62
CA VAL A 74 -12.45 29.04 -36.24
C VAL A 74 -12.14 27.94 -37.26
N LYS A 75 -11.12 28.19 -38.11
CA LYS A 75 -10.64 27.21 -39.08
C LYS A 75 -9.89 26.05 -38.39
N ARG A 76 -9.00 26.37 -37.44
CA ARG A 76 -8.20 25.40 -36.67
C ARG A 76 -7.75 25.97 -35.33
N PHE A 77 -7.44 25.07 -34.41
CA PHE A 77 -6.83 25.43 -33.15
C PHE A 77 -5.32 25.13 -33.17
N GLN A 78 -4.55 26.02 -32.57
CA GLN A 78 -3.14 25.81 -32.27
C GLN A 78 -3.01 25.66 -30.73
N LEU A 79 -2.48 24.52 -30.28
CA LEU A 79 -2.21 24.31 -28.87
C LEU A 79 -0.78 24.75 -28.58
N ASP A 80 -0.62 25.67 -27.64
CA ASP A 80 0.64 26.02 -27.02
C ASP A 80 0.73 25.21 -25.69
N VAL A 81 1.50 24.13 -25.74
CA VAL A 81 1.69 23.19 -24.65
C VAL A 81 3.10 23.37 -24.07
N SER A 82 3.62 24.60 -24.12
CA SER A 82 4.94 24.93 -23.59
C SER A 82 5.03 24.57 -22.12
N GLY A 83 6.03 23.74 -21.79
CA GLY A 83 6.28 23.26 -20.43
C GLY A 83 5.79 21.87 -20.12
N ILE A 84 5.10 21.15 -21.02
CA ILE A 84 4.87 19.70 -20.85
C ILE A 84 6.08 18.96 -21.42
N GLU A 85 6.84 18.31 -20.54
CA GLU A 85 8.08 17.60 -20.89
C GLU A 85 7.83 16.36 -21.78
N GLU A 86 6.67 15.72 -21.65
CA GLU A 86 6.28 14.59 -22.48
C GLU A 86 5.51 15.07 -23.71
N CYS A 87 5.90 14.59 -24.89
CA CYS A 87 5.18 14.82 -26.14
C CYS A 87 3.83 14.08 -26.09
N LEU A 88 2.84 14.68 -25.45
CA LEU A 88 1.49 14.14 -25.41
C LEU A 88 0.79 14.35 -26.76
N PRO A 89 0.11 13.34 -27.30
CA PRO A 89 -0.62 13.50 -28.53
C PRO A 89 -1.71 14.56 -28.35
N PRO A 90 -1.83 15.52 -29.29
CA PRO A 90 -2.91 16.49 -29.21
C PRO A 90 -4.26 15.79 -29.33
N PRO A 91 -5.29 16.23 -28.60
CA PRO A 91 -6.63 15.61 -28.63
C PRO A 91 -7.39 15.95 -29.92
N LYS A 92 -6.92 15.40 -31.05
CA LYS A 92 -7.45 15.68 -32.39
C LYS A 92 -8.97 15.54 -32.48
N ALA A 93 -9.52 14.48 -31.89
CA ALA A 93 -10.97 14.24 -31.89
C ALA A 93 -11.76 15.32 -31.13
N LEU A 94 -11.19 15.87 -30.05
CA LEU A 94 -11.81 16.96 -29.30
C LEU A 94 -11.75 18.27 -30.06
N LEU A 95 -10.59 18.63 -30.63
CA LEU A 95 -10.39 19.84 -31.40
C LEU A 95 -11.23 19.83 -32.71
N GLY A 96 -11.35 18.68 -33.37
CA GLY A 96 -12.12 18.49 -34.58
C GLY A 96 -13.61 18.81 -34.40
N LYS A 97 -14.18 18.59 -33.21
CA LYS A 97 -15.59 18.93 -32.91
C LYS A 97 -15.86 20.44 -32.97
N TYR A 98 -14.83 21.27 -32.77
CA TYR A 98 -14.95 22.73 -32.68
C TYR A 98 -14.29 23.44 -33.89
N SER A 99 -13.58 22.76 -34.78
CA SER A 99 -12.92 23.33 -35.96
C SER A 99 -13.88 23.44 -37.16
N GLY A 100 -13.64 24.41 -38.04
CA GLY A 100 -14.36 24.59 -39.28
C GLY A 100 -15.73 25.25 -39.16
N ARG A 101 -16.03 25.94 -38.06
CA ARG A 101 -17.36 26.53 -37.80
C ARG A 101 -17.29 27.84 -37.01
N ASN A 102 -18.40 28.56 -36.98
CA ASN A 102 -18.56 29.74 -36.14
C ASN A 102 -18.79 29.29 -34.69
N LEU A 103 -18.04 29.85 -33.76
CA LEU A 103 -18.10 29.54 -32.32
C LEU A 103 -18.41 30.79 -31.54
N ALA A 104 -19.25 30.66 -30.54
CA ALA A 104 -19.45 31.67 -29.51
C ALA A 104 -18.33 31.60 -28.45
N VAL A 105 -18.14 32.65 -27.69
CA VAL A 105 -17.18 32.69 -26.58
C VAL A 105 -17.42 31.55 -25.58
N ASN A 106 -18.69 31.20 -25.34
CA ASN A 106 -19.05 30.09 -24.46
C ASN A 106 -18.56 28.72 -25.00
N ASP A 107 -18.60 28.50 -26.32
CA ASP A 107 -18.10 27.27 -26.94
C ASP A 107 -16.58 27.12 -26.73
N LEU A 108 -15.83 28.23 -26.87
CA LEU A 108 -14.40 28.28 -26.61
C LEU A 108 -14.06 28.01 -25.13
N GLN A 109 -14.89 28.52 -24.22
CA GLN A 109 -14.75 28.23 -22.79
C GLN A 109 -15.04 26.76 -22.48
N GLN A 110 -16.03 26.15 -23.13
CA GLN A 110 -16.30 24.70 -22.98
C GLN A 110 -15.13 23.86 -23.51
N LEU A 111 -14.54 24.26 -24.64
CA LEU A 111 -13.38 23.60 -25.19
C LEU A 111 -12.16 23.69 -24.25
N THR A 112 -11.86 24.83 -23.66
CA THR A 112 -10.75 24.98 -22.72
C THR A 112 -10.95 24.15 -21.45
N LYS A 113 -12.19 24.06 -20.93
CA LYS A 113 -12.53 23.16 -19.83
C LYS A 113 -12.31 21.70 -20.20
N ALA A 114 -12.76 21.28 -21.41
CA ALA A 114 -12.58 19.92 -21.87
C ALA A 114 -11.10 19.55 -22.09
N LEU A 115 -10.30 20.50 -22.60
CA LEU A 115 -8.84 20.35 -22.73
C LEU A 115 -8.17 20.21 -21.35
N SER A 116 -8.55 21.01 -20.38
CA SER A 116 -8.05 20.89 -19.01
C SER A 116 -8.32 19.50 -18.43
N VAL A 117 -9.54 18.98 -18.61
CA VAL A 117 -9.92 17.62 -18.19
C VAL A 117 -9.10 16.55 -18.93
N TYR A 118 -8.86 16.74 -20.23
CA TYR A 118 -8.04 15.82 -21.01
C TYR A 118 -6.62 15.71 -20.44
N TYR A 119 -5.93 16.83 -20.20
CA TYR A 119 -4.56 16.82 -19.67
C TYR A 119 -4.49 16.32 -18.21
N ARG A 120 -5.52 16.58 -17.41
CA ARG A 120 -5.62 15.98 -16.07
C ARG A 120 -5.66 14.45 -16.09
N LYS A 121 -6.40 13.88 -17.06
CA LYS A 121 -6.44 12.43 -17.28
C LYS A 121 -5.11 11.86 -17.80
N GLN A 122 -4.26 12.70 -18.41
CA GLN A 122 -2.93 12.31 -18.87
C GLN A 122 -1.85 12.39 -17.77
N GLY A 123 -2.25 12.60 -16.51
CA GLY A 123 -1.32 12.60 -15.37
C GLY A 123 -0.86 13.98 -14.91
N TYR A 124 -1.51 15.06 -15.36
CA TYR A 124 -1.25 16.43 -14.91
C TYR A 124 -2.45 16.95 -14.10
N PRO A 125 -2.54 16.64 -12.78
CA PRO A 125 -3.78 16.77 -12.00
C PRO A 125 -4.32 18.20 -11.91
N VAL A 126 -3.46 19.20 -12.08
CA VAL A 126 -3.78 20.62 -11.99
C VAL A 126 -3.68 21.35 -13.34
N ALA A 127 -3.56 20.60 -14.44
CA ALA A 127 -3.48 21.19 -15.78
C ALA A 127 -4.69 22.09 -16.06
N THR A 128 -4.39 23.27 -16.63
CA THR A 128 -5.37 24.28 -16.99
C THR A 128 -5.11 24.80 -18.39
N ALA A 129 -6.14 24.72 -19.22
CA ALA A 129 -6.14 25.34 -20.55
C ALA A 129 -6.93 26.65 -20.50
N PHE A 130 -6.43 27.68 -21.14
CA PHE A 130 -7.10 28.95 -21.24
C PHE A 130 -6.90 29.62 -22.61
N LEU A 131 -7.79 30.56 -22.95
CA LEU A 131 -7.74 31.32 -24.13
C LEU A 131 -7.05 32.68 -23.84
N PRO A 132 -5.81 32.93 -24.33
CA PRO A 132 -5.17 34.23 -24.15
C PRO A 132 -5.86 35.30 -24.97
N ARG A 133 -5.71 36.58 -24.61
CA ARG A 133 -6.08 37.67 -25.48
C ARG A 133 -5.24 37.59 -26.75
N GLN A 134 -5.88 37.57 -27.90
CA GLN A 134 -5.24 37.41 -29.21
C GLN A 134 -6.12 37.95 -30.32
N ASP A 135 -5.48 38.39 -31.38
CA ASP A 135 -6.15 38.69 -32.66
C ASP A 135 -6.24 37.41 -33.48
N ILE A 136 -7.44 37.08 -33.93
CA ILE A 136 -7.67 35.86 -34.69
C ILE A 136 -7.38 36.12 -36.15
N VAL A 137 -6.19 35.71 -36.58
CA VAL A 137 -5.75 35.86 -37.97
C VAL A 137 -5.98 34.55 -38.72
N ALA A 138 -6.60 34.65 -39.94
CA ALA A 138 -6.89 33.50 -40.81
C ALA A 138 -7.70 32.37 -40.13
N GLY A 139 -8.50 32.67 -39.10
CA GLY A 139 -9.30 31.68 -38.36
C GLY A 139 -8.49 30.74 -37.47
N ILE A 140 -7.26 31.12 -37.09
CA ILE A 140 -6.43 30.32 -36.18
C ILE A 140 -6.60 30.85 -34.76
N VAL A 141 -7.04 29.97 -33.84
CA VAL A 141 -7.18 30.29 -32.43
C VAL A 141 -6.14 29.52 -31.62
N THR A 142 -5.32 30.25 -30.88
CA THR A 142 -4.29 29.67 -29.99
C THR A 142 -4.89 29.44 -28.62
N ILE A 143 -4.75 28.22 -28.07
CA ILE A 143 -5.09 27.86 -26.71
C ILE A 143 -3.81 27.49 -25.96
N LYS A 144 -3.57 28.15 -24.86
CA LYS A 144 -2.43 27.81 -23.97
C LYS A 144 -2.84 26.79 -22.95
N VAL A 145 -1.95 25.81 -22.72
CA VAL A 145 -2.12 24.77 -21.70
C VAL A 145 -0.96 24.82 -20.72
N PHE A 146 -1.25 25.10 -19.47
CA PHE A 146 -0.31 24.99 -18.37
C PHE A 146 -0.42 23.62 -17.73
N PRO A 147 0.68 22.85 -17.58
CA PRO A 147 0.68 21.54 -16.94
C PRO A 147 0.36 21.63 -15.45
N GLY A 148 0.62 22.79 -14.86
CA GLY A 148 0.53 23.03 -13.43
C GLY A 148 1.86 22.79 -12.71
N VAL A 149 2.32 23.82 -12.02
CA VAL A 149 3.59 23.85 -11.30
C VAL A 149 3.30 23.89 -9.80
N LEU A 150 4.08 23.16 -9.01
CA LEU A 150 4.01 23.22 -7.55
C LEU A 150 4.61 24.55 -7.08
N ASP A 151 3.79 25.38 -6.44
CA ASP A 151 4.22 26.66 -5.88
C ASP A 151 4.79 26.49 -4.48
N LYS A 152 3.98 25.91 -3.57
CA LYS A 152 4.34 25.68 -2.18
C LYS A 152 3.99 24.28 -1.74
N LEU A 153 4.91 23.64 -1.02
CA LEU A 153 4.68 22.39 -0.30
C LEU A 153 4.55 22.69 1.19
N ARG A 154 3.43 22.28 1.78
CA ARG A 154 3.20 22.37 3.22
C ARG A 154 2.98 20.98 3.78
N VAL A 155 3.45 20.75 5.00
CA VAL A 155 3.23 19.49 5.72
C VAL A 155 2.53 19.81 7.04
N LYS A 156 1.43 19.11 7.29
CA LYS A 156 0.74 19.08 8.57
C LYS A 156 0.89 17.69 9.15
N ASN A 157 1.85 17.52 10.04
CA ASN A 157 2.13 16.24 10.68
C ASN A 157 1.46 16.17 12.04
N SER A 158 0.45 15.30 12.17
CA SER A 158 -0.24 14.99 13.43
C SER A 158 0.10 13.58 13.93
N THR A 159 1.12 12.94 13.35
CA THR A 159 1.63 11.62 13.78
C THR A 159 2.73 11.77 14.81
N SER A 160 3.21 10.66 15.38
CA SER A 160 4.38 10.64 16.26
C SER A 160 5.71 10.64 15.49
N LEU A 161 5.69 10.53 14.16
CA LEU A 161 6.90 10.54 13.32
C LEU A 161 7.65 11.86 13.42
N GLU A 162 8.95 11.79 13.43
CA GLU A 162 9.79 12.99 13.32
C GLU A 162 9.61 13.68 11.96
N ASP A 163 9.47 15.00 11.95
CA ASP A 163 9.30 15.77 10.70
C ASP A 163 10.43 15.52 9.71
N ARG A 164 11.68 15.42 10.18
CA ARG A 164 12.84 15.07 9.35
C ARG A 164 12.71 13.72 8.67
N PHE A 165 12.07 12.75 9.33
CA PHE A 165 11.81 11.45 8.74
C PHE A 165 10.77 11.55 7.61
N VAL A 166 9.68 12.30 7.84
CA VAL A 166 8.63 12.59 6.86
C VAL A 166 9.17 13.34 5.65
N GLU A 167 9.95 14.42 5.86
CA GLU A 167 10.58 15.21 4.80
C GLU A 167 11.37 14.33 3.83
N GLY A 168 11.95 13.27 4.34
CA GLY A 168 12.66 12.31 3.52
C GLY A 168 11.83 11.66 2.43
N PHE A 169 10.54 11.44 2.64
CA PHE A 169 9.62 10.88 1.65
C PHE A 169 9.17 11.94 0.63
N LEU A 170 9.29 13.21 0.97
CA LEU A 170 8.81 14.34 0.16
C LEU A 170 9.88 14.92 -0.77
N LYS A 171 11.08 14.37 -0.80
CA LYS A 171 12.22 14.92 -1.58
C LYS A 171 11.95 15.08 -3.07
N ASN A 172 11.04 14.29 -3.64
CA ASN A 172 10.66 14.36 -5.04
C ASN A 172 9.56 15.43 -5.29
N LEU A 173 9.08 16.12 -4.24
CA LEU A 173 8.11 17.19 -4.31
C LEU A 173 8.79 18.50 -3.90
N TYR A 174 9.07 19.38 -4.84
CA TYR A 174 9.75 20.66 -4.60
C TYR A 174 9.08 21.79 -5.38
N ALA A 175 9.18 23.00 -4.85
CA ALA A 175 8.63 24.18 -5.51
C ALA A 175 9.26 24.38 -6.89
N GLY A 176 8.45 24.72 -7.88
CA GLY A 176 8.86 24.87 -9.28
C GLY A 176 8.76 23.62 -10.13
N MET A 177 8.57 22.44 -9.56
CA MET A 177 8.37 21.21 -10.34
C MET A 177 6.99 21.15 -11.00
N GLN A 178 6.88 20.47 -12.12
CA GLN A 178 5.58 20.09 -12.68
C GLN A 178 4.92 19.05 -11.80
N LEU A 179 3.68 19.33 -11.40
CA LEU A 179 2.94 18.38 -10.54
C LEU A 179 2.38 17.25 -11.40
N ARG A 180 2.81 16.03 -11.10
CA ARG A 180 2.39 14.80 -11.78
C ARG A 180 1.65 13.89 -10.81
N SER A 181 0.58 13.27 -11.30
CA SER A 181 -0.24 12.32 -10.52
C SER A 181 0.57 11.12 -10.03
N ASP A 182 1.44 10.56 -10.89
CA ASP A 182 2.26 9.40 -10.55
C ASP A 182 3.23 9.68 -9.38
N ILE A 183 3.87 10.85 -9.36
CA ILE A 183 4.78 11.27 -8.28
C ILE A 183 4.00 11.50 -6.98
N LEU A 184 2.86 12.17 -7.08
CA LEU A 184 2.01 12.46 -5.92
C LEU A 184 1.44 11.16 -5.31
N GLU A 185 0.87 10.29 -6.15
CA GLU A 185 0.31 9.00 -5.73
C GLU A 185 1.39 8.10 -5.12
N MET A 186 2.56 8.00 -5.75
CA MET A 186 3.69 7.23 -5.21
C MET A 186 4.10 7.77 -3.83
N THR A 187 4.21 9.08 -3.67
CA THR A 187 4.57 9.70 -2.40
C THR A 187 3.54 9.42 -1.31
N LEU A 188 2.25 9.60 -1.62
CA LEU A 188 1.16 9.32 -0.68
C LEU A 188 1.07 7.82 -0.33
N ASN A 189 1.26 6.93 -1.31
CA ASN A 189 1.26 5.49 -1.08
C ASN A 189 2.45 5.06 -0.19
N ASN A 190 3.63 5.65 -0.38
CA ASN A 190 4.78 5.36 0.48
C ASN A 190 4.56 5.83 1.92
N LEU A 191 3.94 6.99 2.12
CA LEU A 191 3.58 7.50 3.44
C LEU A 191 2.48 6.65 4.09
N ASN A 192 1.45 6.25 3.33
CA ASN A 192 0.37 5.36 3.80
C ASN A 192 0.83 3.92 4.07
N ALA A 193 1.98 3.51 3.55
CA ALA A 193 2.60 2.23 3.87
C ALA A 193 3.28 2.20 5.25
N LEU A 194 3.44 3.37 5.89
CA LEU A 194 3.97 3.45 7.25
C LEU A 194 2.87 3.06 8.25
N PRO A 195 3.19 2.25 9.28
CA PRO A 195 2.27 1.90 10.33
C PRO A 195 1.75 3.15 11.04
N GLY A 196 0.48 3.16 11.38
CA GLY A 196 -0.10 4.27 12.14
C GLY A 196 -0.27 5.59 11.38
N VAL A 197 -0.01 5.64 10.08
CA VAL A 197 -0.05 6.86 9.27
C VAL A 197 -1.19 6.84 8.26
N GLN A 198 -1.90 7.97 8.18
CA GLN A 198 -2.89 8.25 7.14
C GLN A 198 -2.50 9.54 6.41
N ALA A 199 -1.93 9.41 5.21
CA ALA A 199 -1.50 10.54 4.40
C ALA A 199 -2.56 10.95 3.38
N LYS A 200 -2.82 12.25 3.28
CA LYS A 200 -3.72 12.87 2.30
C LYS A 200 -3.04 14.08 1.67
N GLY A 201 -3.23 14.28 0.37
CA GLY A 201 -2.78 15.47 -0.35
C GLY A 201 -3.95 16.40 -0.64
N ILE A 202 -3.82 17.67 -0.28
CA ILE A 202 -4.80 18.73 -0.58
C ILE A 202 -4.13 19.70 -1.55
N LEU A 203 -4.74 19.85 -2.72
CA LEU A 203 -4.30 20.79 -3.75
C LEU A 203 -5.16 22.04 -3.70
N GLU A 204 -4.51 23.19 -3.61
CA GLU A 204 -5.13 24.52 -3.60
C GLU A 204 -4.53 25.36 -4.73
N PRO A 205 -5.23 26.39 -5.25
CA PRO A 205 -4.62 27.34 -6.18
C PRO A 205 -3.35 27.97 -5.57
N GLY A 206 -2.31 28.12 -6.39
CA GLY A 206 -1.08 28.82 -6.01
C GLY A 206 -1.18 30.33 -6.22
N ASP A 207 -0.13 31.04 -5.86
CA ASP A 207 -0.07 32.51 -5.97
C ASP A 207 0.04 33.01 -7.45
N LYS A 208 0.50 32.12 -8.34
CA LYS A 208 0.68 32.44 -9.78
C LYS A 208 -0.29 31.66 -10.64
N ILE A 209 -0.69 32.23 -11.77
CA ILE A 209 -1.53 31.54 -12.76
C ILE A 209 -0.81 30.28 -13.23
N GLY A 210 -1.52 29.14 -13.21
CA GLY A 210 -0.95 27.84 -13.57
C GLY A 210 -0.09 27.19 -12.50
N SER A 211 -0.07 27.74 -11.28
CA SER A 211 0.57 27.10 -10.11
C SER A 211 -0.46 26.56 -9.12
N SER A 212 -0.02 25.63 -8.28
CA SER A 212 -0.83 25.05 -7.22
C SER A 212 0.02 24.82 -5.98
N SER A 213 -0.56 25.06 -4.80
CA SER A 213 0.03 24.72 -3.51
C SER A 213 -0.46 23.34 -3.09
N LEU A 214 0.45 22.52 -2.57
CA LEU A 214 0.15 21.17 -2.07
C LEU A 214 0.33 21.15 -0.56
N THR A 215 -0.70 20.75 0.17
CA THR A 215 -0.61 20.46 1.60
C THR A 215 -0.73 18.95 1.82
N ILE A 216 0.34 18.34 2.33
CA ILE A 216 0.33 16.94 2.79
C ILE A 216 -0.14 16.94 4.25
N VAL A 217 -1.22 16.24 4.53
CA VAL A 217 -1.77 16.08 5.87
C VAL A 217 -1.54 14.64 6.30
N LEU A 218 -0.80 14.47 7.39
CA LEU A 218 -0.56 13.19 8.04
C LEU A 218 -1.42 13.11 9.29
N GLY A 219 -2.40 12.22 9.26
CA GLY A 219 -3.23 11.86 10.40
C GLY A 219 -2.65 10.64 11.12
N ALA A 220 -2.75 10.60 12.44
CA ALA A 220 -2.39 9.44 13.23
C ALA A 220 -3.54 8.41 13.21
N SER A 221 -3.18 7.13 13.07
CA SER A 221 -4.02 6.00 13.46
C SER A 221 -3.76 5.64 14.93
N PRO A 222 -4.55 4.75 15.55
CA PRO A 222 -4.27 4.28 16.90
C PRO A 222 -2.84 3.78 17.07
N ILE A 223 -2.16 4.24 18.13
CA ILE A 223 -0.80 3.80 18.45
C ILE A 223 -0.82 2.33 18.86
N VAL A 224 -1.86 1.91 19.56
CA VAL A 224 -2.03 0.53 20.01
C VAL A 224 -3.34 -0.01 19.46
N GLU A 225 -3.26 -1.14 18.80
CA GLU A 225 -4.38 -1.91 18.30
C GLU A 225 -4.36 -3.30 18.93
N GLY A 226 -5.52 -3.81 19.29
CA GLY A 226 -5.63 -5.15 19.89
C GLY A 226 -6.78 -5.93 19.31
N ALA A 227 -6.60 -7.23 19.19
CA ALA A 227 -7.65 -8.17 18.80
C ALA A 227 -7.64 -9.38 19.74
N VAL A 228 -8.82 -9.85 20.10
CA VAL A 228 -9.04 -11.12 20.78
C VAL A 228 -9.93 -11.95 19.89
N TYR A 229 -9.59 -13.20 19.69
CA TYR A 229 -10.38 -14.10 18.86
C TYR A 229 -10.55 -15.48 19.48
N THR A 230 -11.59 -16.15 19.09
CA THR A 230 -11.82 -17.57 19.38
C THR A 230 -12.33 -18.25 18.12
N ASP A 231 -11.84 -19.43 17.86
CA ASP A 231 -12.28 -20.24 16.73
C ASP A 231 -12.23 -21.75 17.03
N ASN A 232 -12.74 -22.54 16.10
CA ASN A 232 -12.76 -24.01 16.16
C ASN A 232 -11.94 -24.65 15.02
N TYR A 233 -10.98 -23.90 14.44
CA TYR A 233 -10.13 -24.37 13.34
C TYR A 233 -8.86 -25.11 13.79
N GLY A 234 -8.72 -25.37 15.08
CA GLY A 234 -7.61 -26.15 15.61
C GLY A 234 -7.67 -27.62 15.20
N GLY A 235 -6.53 -28.29 15.24
CA GLY A 235 -6.42 -29.71 14.92
C GLY A 235 -7.11 -30.61 15.96
N LYS A 236 -7.59 -31.77 15.51
CA LYS A 236 -8.25 -32.75 16.40
C LYS A 236 -7.40 -33.12 17.60
N TYR A 237 -6.09 -33.24 17.39
CA TYR A 237 -5.14 -33.74 18.40
C TYR A 237 -4.43 -32.62 19.18
N SER A 238 -4.34 -31.42 18.64
CA SER A 238 -3.70 -30.25 19.27
C SER A 238 -4.70 -29.28 19.93
N GLY A 239 -5.98 -29.58 19.80
CA GLY A 239 -7.07 -28.79 20.36
C GLY A 239 -7.87 -28.05 19.28
N ARG A 240 -9.15 -28.41 19.20
CA ARG A 240 -10.09 -27.88 18.21
C ARG A 240 -10.44 -26.43 18.46
N TYR A 241 -10.66 -26.06 19.71
CA TYR A 241 -11.01 -24.70 20.10
C TYR A 241 -9.74 -23.92 20.47
N ARG A 242 -9.61 -22.74 19.89
CA ARG A 242 -8.46 -21.86 20.08
C ARG A 242 -8.93 -20.50 20.58
N TYR A 243 -8.13 -19.93 21.46
CA TYR A 243 -8.33 -18.61 22.06
C TYR A 243 -7.04 -17.83 21.86
N GLY A 244 -7.12 -16.71 21.18
CA GLY A 244 -5.93 -15.93 20.88
C GLY A 244 -6.12 -14.45 21.13
N MET A 245 -4.99 -13.79 21.32
CA MET A 245 -4.91 -12.33 21.39
C MET A 245 -3.70 -11.84 20.61
N GLN A 246 -3.84 -10.65 20.06
CA GLN A 246 -2.75 -9.93 19.40
C GLN A 246 -2.79 -8.47 19.78
N VAL A 247 -1.62 -7.90 20.02
CA VAL A 247 -1.42 -6.47 20.25
C VAL A 247 -0.42 -5.97 19.22
N ILE A 248 -0.77 -4.87 18.56
CA ILE A 248 0.07 -4.18 17.61
C ILE A 248 0.37 -2.80 18.18
N VAL A 249 1.64 -2.44 18.26
CA VAL A 249 2.08 -1.11 18.65
C VAL A 249 2.70 -0.45 17.42
N ASN A 250 2.05 0.59 16.92
CA ASN A 250 2.52 1.37 15.79
C ASN A 250 3.48 2.45 16.27
N GLU A 251 4.59 2.63 15.58
CA GLU A 251 5.60 3.67 15.82
C GLU A 251 6.25 3.68 17.22
N PRO A 252 6.61 2.53 17.82
CA PRO A 252 7.24 2.52 19.14
C PRO A 252 8.54 3.33 19.20
N LEU A 253 9.32 3.41 18.11
CA LEU A 253 10.54 4.20 17.99
C LEU A 253 10.40 5.43 17.06
N ARG A 254 9.17 5.77 16.64
CA ARG A 254 8.84 6.94 15.78
C ARG A 254 9.56 6.97 14.42
N SER A 255 9.93 5.80 13.92
CA SER A 255 10.68 5.61 12.67
C SER A 255 9.89 4.84 11.60
N GLY A 256 8.55 4.90 11.65
CA GLY A 256 7.67 4.14 10.78
C GLY A 256 7.75 2.64 11.05
N ASP A 257 7.94 2.28 12.30
CA ASP A 257 8.14 0.94 12.80
C ASP A 257 6.86 0.37 13.45
N ARG A 258 6.83 -0.94 13.65
CA ARG A 258 5.72 -1.65 14.24
C ARG A 258 6.21 -2.82 15.07
N LEU A 259 5.65 -2.97 16.25
CA LEU A 259 5.83 -4.13 17.14
C LEU A 259 4.53 -4.93 17.16
N VAL A 260 4.63 -6.24 17.03
CA VAL A 260 3.51 -7.18 17.11
C VAL A 260 3.79 -8.18 18.21
N ILE A 261 2.86 -8.33 19.13
CA ILE A 261 2.92 -9.33 20.22
C ILE A 261 1.64 -10.15 20.12
N GLY A 262 1.76 -11.46 20.07
CA GLY A 262 0.61 -12.35 19.99
C GLY A 262 0.76 -13.59 20.86
N GLY A 263 -0.38 -14.18 21.20
CA GLY A 263 -0.45 -15.46 21.89
C GLY A 263 -1.75 -16.20 21.59
N MET A 264 -1.67 -17.52 21.61
CA MET A 264 -2.81 -18.40 21.40
C MET A 264 -2.72 -19.62 22.30
N LEU A 265 -3.84 -20.04 22.83
CA LEU A 265 -4.02 -21.26 23.60
C LEU A 265 -5.07 -22.13 22.94
N SER A 266 -4.94 -23.46 23.05
CA SER A 266 -6.01 -24.38 22.64
C SER A 266 -6.58 -25.13 23.85
N ASN A 267 -7.72 -25.78 23.66
CA ASN A 267 -8.34 -26.64 24.70
C ASN A 267 -7.54 -27.92 24.96
N GLU A 268 -6.59 -28.31 24.08
CA GLU A 268 -5.71 -29.50 24.26
C GLU A 268 -4.26 -29.11 24.62
N LYS A 269 -4.10 -28.00 25.35
CA LYS A 269 -2.81 -27.54 25.89
C LYS A 269 -1.77 -27.10 24.82
N MET A 270 -2.19 -26.76 23.62
CA MET A 270 -1.31 -26.06 22.70
C MET A 270 -1.17 -24.60 23.14
N LYS A 271 0.05 -24.10 23.14
CA LYS A 271 0.39 -22.70 23.41
C LYS A 271 1.23 -22.19 22.25
N ASN A 272 0.94 -20.98 21.80
CA ASN A 272 1.74 -20.30 20.79
C ASN A 272 1.99 -18.86 21.25
N TYR A 273 3.21 -18.40 21.10
CA TYR A 273 3.62 -17.03 21.37
C TYR A 273 4.39 -16.50 20.17
N ASN A 274 4.15 -15.26 19.82
CA ASN A 274 4.87 -14.60 18.73
C ASN A 274 5.21 -13.17 19.09
N LEU A 275 6.40 -12.76 18.67
CA LEU A 275 6.91 -11.40 18.77
C LEU A 275 7.51 -11.02 17.42
N GLY A 276 7.11 -9.89 16.88
CA GLY A 276 7.63 -9.38 15.62
C GLY A 276 7.89 -7.89 15.70
N TYR A 277 8.99 -7.46 15.09
CA TYR A 277 9.32 -6.06 14.92
C TYR A 277 9.69 -5.79 13.46
N GLU A 278 9.12 -4.74 12.90
CA GLU A 278 9.46 -4.31 11.55
C GLU A 278 9.62 -2.79 11.46
N THR A 279 10.47 -2.33 10.57
CA THR A 279 10.73 -0.91 10.37
C THR A 279 10.87 -0.56 8.88
N ALA A 280 10.67 0.70 8.53
CA ALA A 280 10.96 1.21 7.20
C ALA A 280 12.48 1.31 7.00
N VAL A 281 13.00 0.72 5.90
CA VAL A 281 14.43 0.74 5.59
C VAL A 281 14.80 1.74 4.50
N ASN A 282 13.82 2.20 3.76
CA ASN A 282 14.02 3.24 2.74
C ASN A 282 12.75 4.10 2.59
N ARG A 283 12.85 5.14 1.77
CA ARG A 283 11.77 6.12 1.53
C ARG A 283 10.88 5.77 0.35
N THR A 284 11.13 4.64 -0.28
CA THR A 284 10.29 4.07 -1.34
C THR A 284 9.33 3.00 -0.83
N GLY A 285 9.11 2.95 0.49
CA GLY A 285 8.18 2.03 1.14
C GLY A 285 8.75 0.63 1.40
N GLY A 286 10.07 0.45 1.32
CA GLY A 286 10.74 -0.78 1.70
C GLY A 286 10.71 -1.01 3.21
N ARG A 287 10.48 -2.25 3.64
CA ARG A 287 10.38 -2.66 5.04
C ARG A 287 11.25 -3.88 5.29
N LEU A 288 11.77 -3.97 6.50
CA LEU A 288 12.52 -5.12 7.01
C LEU A 288 12.01 -5.43 8.41
N GLY A 289 11.84 -6.71 8.70
CA GLY A 289 11.37 -7.18 9.99
C GLY A 289 12.07 -8.44 10.45
N ILE A 290 12.04 -8.63 11.76
CA ILE A 290 12.45 -9.85 12.44
C ILE A 290 11.30 -10.34 13.29
N SER A 291 11.09 -11.65 13.36
CA SER A 291 10.12 -12.22 14.27
C SER A 291 10.64 -13.51 14.92
N CYS A 292 10.12 -13.81 16.09
CA CYS A 292 10.30 -15.08 16.76
C CYS A 292 8.94 -15.62 17.20
N ALA A 293 8.77 -16.93 17.05
CA ALA A 293 7.59 -17.64 17.51
C ALA A 293 8.00 -18.92 18.24
N GLU A 294 7.24 -19.28 19.26
CA GLU A 294 7.39 -20.53 20.01
C GLU A 294 6.01 -21.17 20.16
N SER A 295 5.94 -22.45 19.85
CA SER A 295 4.73 -23.25 19.99
C SER A 295 5.04 -24.49 20.81
N ASP A 296 4.38 -24.62 21.95
CA ASP A 296 4.38 -25.87 22.76
C ASP A 296 3.07 -26.59 22.50
N TYR A 297 3.12 -27.88 22.34
CA TYR A 297 1.94 -28.70 22.17
C TYR A 297 2.02 -30.05 22.94
N THR A 298 0.88 -30.47 23.42
CA THR A 298 0.65 -31.82 23.91
C THR A 298 -0.47 -32.41 23.06
N LEU A 299 -0.23 -33.57 22.45
CA LEU A 299 -1.24 -34.19 21.61
C LEU A 299 -2.21 -34.98 22.48
N GLY A 300 -3.48 -34.73 22.26
CA GLY A 300 -4.60 -35.39 22.92
C GLY A 300 -5.09 -36.64 22.16
N ASP A 301 -6.27 -37.15 22.60
CA ASP A 301 -6.97 -38.28 22.00
C ASP A 301 -6.08 -39.54 21.95
N TYR A 302 -5.95 -40.16 20.79
CA TYR A 302 -5.18 -41.37 20.55
C TYR A 302 -3.70 -41.30 21.00
N PHE A 303 -3.11 -40.07 20.92
CA PHE A 303 -1.69 -39.85 21.26
C PHE A 303 -1.41 -39.62 22.76
N THR A 304 -2.44 -39.48 23.56
CA THR A 304 -2.31 -39.35 25.02
C THR A 304 -1.56 -40.53 25.64
N GLN A 305 -1.83 -41.76 25.14
CA GLN A 305 -1.17 -42.96 25.62
C GLN A 305 0.33 -43.01 25.29
N ALA A 306 0.76 -42.35 24.22
CA ALA A 306 2.17 -42.24 23.85
C ALA A 306 2.90 -41.09 24.57
N GLY A 307 2.16 -40.21 25.26
CA GLY A 307 2.71 -39.03 25.90
C GLY A 307 3.39 -38.08 24.90
N ALA A 308 2.75 -37.89 23.73
CA ALA A 308 3.34 -37.09 22.64
C ALA A 308 3.28 -35.60 22.96
N VAL A 309 4.46 -34.99 23.07
CA VAL A 309 4.63 -33.54 23.29
C VAL A 309 5.67 -32.99 22.33
N GLY A 310 5.65 -31.69 22.08
CA GLY A 310 6.69 -31.07 21.29
C GLY A 310 6.75 -29.56 21.43
N THR A 311 7.88 -29.03 21.01
CA THR A 311 8.14 -27.59 20.94
C THR A 311 8.67 -27.23 19.57
N ALA A 312 8.08 -26.21 18.95
CA ALA A 312 8.56 -25.63 17.71
C ALA A 312 9.00 -24.19 17.95
N LYS A 313 10.21 -23.83 17.54
CA LYS A 313 10.76 -22.47 17.60
C LYS A 313 11.11 -22.01 16.21
N THR A 314 10.63 -20.82 15.86
CA THR A 314 10.88 -20.20 14.57
C THR A 314 11.50 -18.82 14.79
N VAL A 315 12.56 -18.53 14.04
CA VAL A 315 13.11 -17.18 13.91
C VAL A 315 13.06 -16.82 12.44
N SER A 316 12.48 -15.68 12.14
CA SER A 316 12.31 -15.22 10.75
C SER A 316 12.91 -13.84 10.57
N LEU A 317 13.59 -13.64 9.43
CA LEU A 317 13.98 -12.35 8.88
C LEU A 317 13.18 -12.16 7.59
N TYR A 318 12.43 -11.10 7.48
CA TYR A 318 11.56 -10.87 6.34
C TYR A 318 11.61 -9.42 5.87
N GLY A 319 11.27 -9.20 4.62
CA GLY A 319 11.21 -7.87 4.07
C GLY A 319 10.26 -7.75 2.89
N SER A 320 9.95 -6.52 2.56
CA SER A 320 9.14 -6.20 1.39
C SER A 320 9.59 -4.90 0.76
N GLN A 321 9.51 -4.83 -0.58
CA GLN A 321 9.87 -3.65 -1.35
C GLN A 321 8.79 -3.38 -2.40
N PRO A 322 8.12 -2.20 -2.39
CA PRO A 322 7.28 -1.79 -3.51
C PRO A 322 8.11 -1.66 -4.78
N LEU A 323 7.62 -2.25 -5.87
CA LEU A 323 8.23 -2.16 -7.18
C LEU A 323 7.52 -1.05 -7.94
N SER A 324 8.12 0.15 -7.99
CA SER A 324 7.55 1.30 -8.65
C SER A 324 7.60 1.15 -10.17
N GLY A 325 6.46 1.11 -10.82
CA GLY A 325 6.33 1.22 -12.27
C GLY A 325 5.19 2.18 -12.61
N ARG A 326 5.43 3.09 -13.54
CA ARG A 326 4.49 4.16 -13.99
C ARG A 326 3.09 3.67 -14.41
N LYS A 327 2.85 2.37 -14.52
CA LYS A 327 1.58 1.79 -15.01
C LYS A 327 1.19 0.46 -14.37
N SER A 328 2.02 -0.12 -13.53
CA SER A 328 1.73 -1.42 -12.92
C SER A 328 1.31 -1.21 -11.48
N GLY A 329 0.04 -1.25 -11.22
CA GLY A 329 -0.58 -1.35 -9.89
C GLY A 329 0.37 -1.43 -8.66
N ASN A 330 -0.13 -1.74 -7.53
CA ASN A 330 0.65 -1.86 -6.29
C ASN A 330 1.46 -3.17 -6.24
N LEU A 331 2.44 -3.34 -7.15
CA LEU A 331 3.31 -4.52 -7.15
C LEU A 331 4.35 -4.40 -6.02
N ARG A 332 4.48 -5.45 -5.22
CA ARG A 332 5.43 -5.53 -4.09
C ARG A 332 6.21 -6.84 -4.15
N LEU A 333 7.51 -6.73 -4.04
CA LEU A 333 8.40 -7.88 -3.80
C LEU A 333 8.37 -8.20 -2.31
N ILE A 334 8.19 -9.48 -1.96
CA ILE A 334 8.34 -10.00 -0.60
C ILE A 334 9.45 -11.04 -0.58
N TYR A 335 10.23 -11.06 0.48
CA TYR A 335 11.35 -11.99 0.64
C TYR A 335 11.57 -12.29 2.12
N GLY A 336 12.13 -13.45 2.41
CA GLY A 336 12.42 -13.80 3.78
C GLY A 336 13.22 -15.09 3.91
N TYR A 337 13.67 -15.28 5.13
CA TYR A 337 14.38 -16.46 5.61
C TYR A 337 13.82 -16.87 6.96
N GLU A 338 13.57 -18.14 7.13
CA GLU A 338 13.09 -18.73 8.38
C GLU A 338 13.97 -19.87 8.81
N HIS A 339 14.35 -19.87 10.07
CA HIS A 339 15.00 -20.98 10.74
C HIS A 339 14.06 -21.62 11.74
N ASN A 340 13.71 -22.87 11.51
CA ASN A 340 12.80 -23.65 12.35
C ASN A 340 13.54 -24.73 13.10
N ARG A 341 13.25 -24.88 14.38
CA ARG A 341 13.71 -25.98 15.25
C ARG A 341 12.50 -26.67 15.87
N LEU A 342 12.40 -27.97 15.67
CA LEU A 342 11.34 -28.79 16.21
C LEU A 342 11.95 -29.85 17.12
N ASN A 343 11.35 -30.01 18.29
CA ASN A 343 11.70 -31.07 19.26
C ASN A 343 10.41 -31.83 19.61
N ASP A 344 10.32 -33.06 19.14
CA ASP A 344 9.19 -33.95 19.36
C ASP A 344 9.56 -35.07 20.33
N GLU A 345 8.76 -35.32 21.34
CA GLU A 345 9.00 -36.34 22.34
C GLU A 345 7.80 -37.30 22.45
N LEU A 346 8.10 -38.57 22.47
CA LEU A 346 7.16 -39.65 22.82
C LEU A 346 7.60 -40.20 24.18
N ARG A 347 7.07 -39.64 25.24
CA ARG A 347 7.53 -39.88 26.62
C ARG A 347 7.47 -41.35 27.06
N VAL A 348 6.43 -42.07 26.64
CA VAL A 348 6.25 -43.48 26.98
C VAL A 348 7.30 -44.39 26.35
N PHE A 349 7.87 -43.96 25.21
CA PHE A 349 8.85 -44.73 24.45
C PHE A 349 10.27 -44.19 24.62
N ASP A 350 10.48 -43.20 25.50
CA ASP A 350 11.76 -42.49 25.66
C ASP A 350 12.40 -42.11 24.33
N TYR A 351 11.56 -41.62 23.41
CA TYR A 351 11.97 -41.29 22.07
C TYR A 351 11.88 -39.76 21.82
N THR A 352 13.00 -39.19 21.43
CA THR A 352 13.09 -37.77 21.08
C THR A 352 13.55 -37.60 19.62
N ALA A 353 12.83 -36.80 18.85
CA ALA A 353 13.21 -36.42 17.50
C ALA A 353 13.47 -34.91 17.45
N ARG A 354 14.70 -34.54 17.03
CA ARG A 354 15.08 -33.15 16.81
C ARG A 354 15.23 -32.91 15.32
N LYS A 355 14.60 -31.85 14.82
CA LYS A 355 14.63 -31.46 13.40
C LYS A 355 14.90 -29.97 13.31
N SER A 356 15.58 -29.57 12.25
CA SER A 356 15.72 -28.18 11.88
C SER A 356 15.46 -28.03 10.40
N SER A 357 14.94 -26.89 9.99
CA SER A 357 14.75 -26.54 8.60
C SER A 357 15.03 -25.06 8.37
N ASP A 358 15.64 -24.79 7.24
CA ASP A 358 15.89 -23.44 6.74
C ASP A 358 15.01 -23.23 5.51
N VAL A 359 14.21 -22.15 5.51
CA VAL A 359 13.27 -21.86 4.44
C VAL A 359 13.56 -20.45 3.89
N PHE A 360 13.80 -20.38 2.58
CA PHE A 360 13.86 -19.11 1.87
C PHE A 360 12.58 -18.93 1.06
N HIS A 361 11.98 -17.76 1.15
CA HIS A 361 10.83 -17.43 0.34
C HIS A 361 11.05 -16.14 -0.43
N LEU A 362 10.54 -16.12 -1.66
CA LEU A 362 10.54 -14.97 -2.54
C LEU A 362 9.20 -14.96 -3.28
N GLY A 363 8.54 -13.81 -3.27
CA GLY A 363 7.23 -13.69 -3.88
C GLY A 363 6.95 -12.29 -4.40
N LEU A 364 5.94 -12.20 -5.28
CA LEU A 364 5.39 -10.95 -5.78
C LEU A 364 3.92 -10.88 -5.39
N THR A 365 3.51 -9.76 -4.81
CA THR A 365 2.11 -9.45 -4.53
C THR A 365 1.71 -8.20 -5.28
N GLY A 366 0.47 -8.13 -5.76
CA GLY A 366 -0.02 -6.96 -6.49
C GLY A 366 -1.54 -6.95 -6.61
N LYS A 367 -2.11 -5.76 -6.85
CA LYS A 367 -3.53 -5.51 -7.15
C LYS A 367 -3.63 -4.75 -8.45
#